data_0e80aedf2267537dea8dbcf468a2a1c6
#
_entry.id   0e80aedf2267537dea8dbcf468a2a1c6
#
_cell.length_a   1.000
_cell.length_b   1.000
_cell.length_c   1.000
_cell.angle_alpha   90.00
_cell.angle_beta   90.00
_cell.angle_gamma   90.00
#
_symmetry.space_group_name_H-M   'P 1'
#
loop_
_entity.id
_entity.type
_entity.pdbx_description
1 polymer ?
#
loop_
_entity_poly.entity_id
_entity_poly.type
_entity_poly.pdbx_seq_one_letter_code
_entity_poly.pdbx_strand_id
1 'polypeptide(L)'
;ANNITLRVGKKALFEDVNIKFTEGNCYGLIGANGAGKSTFLKILSGQLEPTSGEVILTPGERLSFLQQDHFKYDQYPVLDTVIMGNARLYEIMKEKEVIYAKEDFTDEDGIKASELEAEFATLNGWEAESDAASLLNGLGIETELHYNMMSELTGAQKVKVLLAQALFGNPDILLLDEPTNHLDLPA
;
A
#
# COMPACT_ATOMS: atom_id res chain seq x y z
N ALA A 1 16.46 2.04 11.06
CA ALA A 1 17.18 3.06 10.28
C ALA A 1 18.51 3.37 10.96
N ASN A 2 19.61 3.34 10.23
CA ASN A 2 20.96 3.54 10.76
C ASN A 2 21.67 4.66 9.99
N ASN A 3 22.13 5.67 10.72
CA ASN A 3 22.93 6.78 10.17
C ASN A 3 22.34 7.44 8.93
N ILE A 4 21.02 7.59 8.89
CA ILE A 4 20.31 8.13 7.72
C ILE A 4 20.60 9.62 7.59
N THR A 5 21.15 10.01 6.45
CA THR A 5 21.38 11.40 6.07
C THR A 5 20.77 11.68 4.71
N LEU A 6 20.07 12.78 4.58
CA LEU A 6 19.59 13.27 3.29
C LEU A 6 19.98 14.72 3.09
N ARG A 7 20.61 15.00 1.95
CA ARG A 7 21.02 16.33 1.54
C ARG A 7 20.32 16.73 0.23
N VAL A 8 19.91 17.99 0.19
CA VAL A 8 19.43 18.62 -1.04
C VAL A 8 20.40 19.74 -1.38
N GLY A 9 21.21 19.51 -2.41
CA GLY A 9 22.32 20.39 -2.73
C GLY A 9 23.37 20.41 -1.62
N LYS A 10 23.70 21.60 -1.10
CA LYS A 10 24.66 21.76 -0.01
C LYS A 10 24.03 21.68 1.40
N LYS A 11 22.69 21.64 1.49
CA LYS A 11 21.98 21.64 2.76
C LYS A 11 21.50 20.26 3.12
N ALA A 12 21.78 19.80 4.34
CA ALA A 12 21.20 18.60 4.87
C ALA A 12 19.77 18.88 5.39
N LEU A 13 18.80 18.04 5.00
CA LEU A 13 17.46 18.04 5.60
C LEU A 13 17.52 17.40 6.99
N PHE A 14 18.27 16.33 7.13
CA PHE A 14 18.58 15.67 8.40
C PHE A 14 19.89 14.88 8.23
N GLU A 15 20.60 14.68 9.35
CA GLU A 15 21.89 13.98 9.39
C GLU A 15 21.91 12.95 10.54
N ASP A 16 22.60 11.84 10.30
CA ASP A 16 22.88 10.79 11.30
C ASP A 16 21.65 10.35 12.12
N VAL A 17 20.52 10.20 11.46
CA VAL A 17 19.30 9.74 12.12
C VAL A 17 19.37 8.24 12.39
N ASN A 18 19.30 7.86 13.65
CA ASN A 18 19.29 6.47 14.10
C ASN A 18 18.01 6.20 14.88
N ILE A 19 17.14 5.35 14.33
CA ILE A 19 15.88 5.00 14.98
C ILE A 19 15.65 3.50 14.83
N LYS A 20 15.28 2.85 15.93
CA LYS A 20 14.83 1.46 15.96
C LYS A 20 13.35 1.43 16.32
N PHE A 21 12.56 0.84 15.46
CA PHE A 21 11.15 0.59 15.71
C PHE A 21 10.99 -0.85 16.18
N THR A 22 10.23 -1.04 17.26
CA THR A 22 9.98 -2.37 17.83
C THR A 22 8.53 -2.77 17.60
N GLU A 23 8.30 -4.07 17.47
CA GLU A 23 6.98 -4.66 17.24
C GLU A 23 5.99 -4.28 18.34
N GLY A 24 4.73 -4.10 17.98
CA GLY A 24 3.64 -3.82 18.92
C GLY A 24 3.57 -2.38 19.41
N ASN A 25 4.47 -1.50 18.98
CA ASN A 25 4.47 -0.09 19.37
C ASN A 25 4.00 0.82 18.23
N CYS A 26 3.37 1.92 18.61
CA CYS A 26 2.97 2.98 17.69
C CYS A 26 3.89 4.19 17.91
N TYR A 27 4.48 4.70 16.83
CA TYR A 27 5.44 5.81 16.87
C TYR A 27 4.88 7.02 16.14
N GLY A 28 4.96 8.19 16.76
CA GLY A 28 4.59 9.46 16.14
C GLY A 28 5.82 10.27 15.73
N LEU A 29 5.82 10.78 14.50
CA LEU A 29 6.84 11.71 14.03
C LEU A 29 6.25 13.12 14.03
N ILE A 30 6.75 13.97 14.92
CA ILE A 30 6.24 15.31 15.13
C ILE A 30 7.24 16.34 14.60
N GLY A 31 6.73 17.37 13.98
CA GLY A 31 7.53 18.49 13.49
C GLY A 31 6.69 19.42 12.61
N ALA A 32 7.22 20.60 12.32
CA ALA A 32 6.56 21.55 11.46
C ALA A 32 6.48 21.04 10.02
N ASN A 33 5.50 21.54 9.25
CA ASN A 33 5.43 21.27 7.83
C ASN A 33 6.74 21.73 7.16
N GLY A 34 7.28 20.89 6.27
CA GLY A 34 8.56 21.17 5.64
C GLY A 34 9.81 20.79 6.44
N ALA A 35 9.64 20.17 7.63
CA ALA A 35 10.75 19.67 8.45
C ALA A 35 11.35 18.34 7.96
N GLY A 36 10.88 17.82 6.81
CA GLY A 36 11.39 16.59 6.23
C GLY A 36 10.69 15.31 6.68
N LYS A 37 9.55 15.40 7.36
CA LYS A 37 8.79 14.23 7.84
C LYS A 37 8.36 13.30 6.71
N SER A 38 7.70 13.83 5.71
CA SER A 38 7.24 13.06 4.55
C SER A 38 8.42 12.44 3.80
N THR A 39 9.52 13.18 3.68
CA THR A 39 10.75 12.73 3.02
C THR A 39 11.37 11.58 3.80
N PHE A 40 11.42 11.68 5.12
CA PHE A 40 11.93 10.61 5.99
C PHE A 40 11.06 9.34 5.88
N LEU A 41 9.75 9.47 5.85
CA LEU A 41 8.84 8.35 5.63
C LEU A 41 9.04 7.69 4.26
N LYS A 42 9.32 8.45 3.21
CA LYS A 42 9.66 7.90 1.89
C LYS A 42 10.95 7.10 1.91
N ILE A 43 11.94 7.52 2.68
CA ILE A 43 13.18 6.75 2.87
C ILE A 43 12.88 5.44 3.60
N LEU A 44 12.10 5.49 4.69
CA LEU A 44 11.72 4.29 5.44
C LEU A 44 10.94 3.29 4.59
N SER A 45 10.12 3.76 3.67
CA SER A 45 9.33 2.90 2.77
C SER A 45 10.09 2.39 1.54
N GLY A 46 11.31 2.86 1.32
CA GLY A 46 12.11 2.50 0.15
C GLY A 46 11.79 3.28 -1.12
N GLN A 47 10.93 4.29 -1.04
CA GLN A 47 10.57 5.13 -2.19
C GLN A 47 11.65 6.16 -2.55
N LEU A 48 12.54 6.45 -1.61
CA LEU A 48 13.63 7.41 -1.77
C LEU A 48 14.88 6.85 -1.10
N GLU A 49 16.01 6.90 -1.83
CA GLU A 49 17.29 6.51 -1.27
C GLU A 49 17.91 7.65 -0.44
N PRO A 50 18.46 7.36 0.74
CA PRO A 50 19.16 8.36 1.53
C PRO A 50 20.53 8.70 0.87
N THR A 51 21.07 9.87 1.19
CA THR A 51 22.43 10.24 0.77
C THR A 51 23.47 9.31 1.41
N SER A 52 23.25 8.93 2.65
CA SER A 52 24.03 7.92 3.37
C SER A 52 23.19 7.22 4.41
N GLY A 53 23.66 6.07 4.87
CA GLY A 53 22.95 5.23 5.83
C GLY A 53 22.06 4.19 5.16
N GLU A 54 21.37 3.42 5.96
CA GLU A 54 20.53 2.32 5.49
C GLU A 54 19.29 2.12 6.35
N VAL A 55 18.27 1.54 5.74
CA VAL A 55 17.05 1.07 6.41
C VAL A 55 17.03 -0.44 6.34
N ILE A 56 16.97 -1.09 7.50
CA ILE A 56 16.94 -2.55 7.61
C ILE A 56 15.58 -2.98 8.15
N LEU A 57 14.94 -3.91 7.43
CA LEU A 57 13.74 -4.61 7.88
C LEU A 57 14.11 -6.02 8.33
N THR A 58 13.47 -6.49 9.41
CA THR A 58 13.62 -7.88 9.80
C THR A 58 13.08 -8.79 8.69
N PRO A 59 13.81 -9.85 8.28
CA PRO A 59 13.34 -10.75 7.24
C PRO A 59 11.95 -11.31 7.55
N GLY A 60 11.06 -11.30 6.56
CA GLY A 60 9.67 -11.74 6.68
C GLY A 60 8.68 -10.67 7.12
N GLU A 61 9.12 -9.50 7.56
CA GLU A 61 8.23 -8.38 7.88
C GLU A 61 7.74 -7.68 6.60
N ARG A 62 6.48 -7.25 6.63
CA ARG A 62 5.85 -6.53 5.51
C ARG A 62 5.68 -5.07 5.87
N LEU A 63 6.13 -4.19 4.99
CA LEU A 63 5.99 -2.75 5.10
C LEU A 63 4.92 -2.24 4.16
N SER A 64 3.97 -1.47 4.66
CA SER A 64 3.00 -0.73 3.87
C SER A 64 3.15 0.77 4.08
N PHE A 65 2.87 1.53 3.02
CA PHE A 65 2.89 2.99 3.04
C PHE A 65 1.57 3.54 2.49
N LEU A 66 0.95 4.46 3.23
CA LEU A 66 -0.27 5.12 2.77
C LEU A 66 0.05 6.05 1.60
N GLN A 67 -0.59 5.82 0.47
CA GLN A 67 -0.42 6.66 -0.71
C GLN A 67 -1.01 8.05 -0.47
N GLN A 68 -0.28 9.09 -0.88
CA GLN A 68 -0.74 10.48 -0.77
C GLN A 68 -1.42 10.99 -2.04
N ASP A 69 -1.12 10.43 -3.19
CA ASP A 69 -1.75 10.79 -4.45
C ASP A 69 -3.16 10.20 -4.52
N HIS A 70 -4.14 10.98 -4.13
CA HIS A 70 -5.54 10.57 -4.08
C HIS A 70 -6.15 10.31 -5.46
N PHE A 71 -5.53 10.79 -6.52
CA PHE A 71 -6.04 10.68 -7.89
C PHE A 71 -5.39 9.57 -8.71
N LYS A 72 -4.35 8.96 -8.18
CA LYS A 72 -3.56 7.92 -8.88
C LYS A 72 -4.41 6.75 -9.36
N TYR A 73 -5.46 6.42 -8.62
CA TYR A 73 -6.30 5.26 -8.87
C TYR A 73 -7.69 5.60 -9.43
N ASP A 74 -7.92 6.83 -9.88
CA ASP A 74 -9.24 7.29 -10.36
C ASP A 74 -9.84 6.44 -11.47
N GLN A 75 -9.01 5.79 -12.27
CA GLN A 75 -9.40 4.91 -13.37
C GLN A 75 -9.70 3.47 -12.95
N TYR A 76 -9.61 3.15 -11.67
CA TYR A 76 -9.82 1.81 -11.15
C TYR A 76 -11.04 1.73 -10.23
N PRO A 77 -11.73 0.58 -10.17
CA PRO A 77 -12.77 0.34 -9.18
C PRO A 77 -12.21 0.41 -7.74
N VAL A 78 -13.06 0.78 -6.80
CA VAL A 78 -12.69 0.89 -5.38
C VAL A 78 -12.12 -0.43 -4.84
N LEU A 79 -12.80 -1.54 -5.09
CA LEU A 79 -12.38 -2.86 -4.61
C LEU A 79 -11.01 -3.26 -5.17
N ASP A 80 -10.81 -3.06 -6.47
CA ASP A 80 -9.54 -3.34 -7.14
C ASP A 80 -8.40 -2.51 -6.54
N THR A 81 -8.66 -1.25 -6.25
CA THR A 81 -7.69 -0.34 -5.64
C THR A 81 -7.17 -0.90 -4.31
N VAL A 82 -8.05 -1.44 -3.47
CA VAL A 82 -7.65 -2.07 -2.20
C VAL A 82 -6.79 -3.30 -2.43
N ILE A 83 -7.17 -4.16 -3.37
CA ILE A 83 -6.43 -5.39 -3.69
C ILE A 83 -5.05 -5.07 -4.25
N MET A 84 -4.87 -3.93 -4.92
CA MET A 84 -3.57 -3.45 -5.38
C MET A 84 -2.56 -3.22 -4.24
N GLY A 85 -2.99 -3.21 -2.99
CA GLY A 85 -2.11 -3.23 -1.83
C GLY A 85 -1.21 -4.45 -1.78
N ASN A 86 -1.64 -5.56 -2.39
CA ASN A 86 -0.79 -6.69 -2.73
C ASN A 86 -0.59 -6.71 -4.25
N ALA A 87 0.43 -6.05 -4.73
CA ALA A 87 0.68 -5.85 -6.16
C ALA A 87 0.77 -7.17 -6.93
N ARG A 88 1.44 -8.17 -6.36
CA ARG A 88 1.58 -9.48 -7.02
C ARG A 88 0.24 -10.20 -7.15
N LEU A 89 -0.59 -10.17 -6.12
CA LEU A 89 -1.92 -10.76 -6.15
C LEU A 89 -2.79 -10.11 -7.24
N TYR A 90 -2.78 -8.80 -7.32
CA TYR A 90 -3.53 -8.08 -8.35
C TYR A 90 -3.03 -8.40 -9.76
N GLU A 91 -1.72 -8.47 -9.94
CA GLU A 91 -1.10 -8.87 -11.21
C GLU A 91 -1.54 -10.27 -11.63
N ILE A 92 -1.55 -11.24 -10.71
CA ILE A 92 -2.02 -12.60 -10.96
C ILE A 92 -3.50 -12.61 -11.39
N MET A 93 -4.34 -11.85 -10.70
CA MET A 93 -5.76 -11.75 -11.05
C MET A 93 -5.95 -11.26 -12.49
N LYS A 94 -5.19 -10.24 -12.90
CA LYS A 94 -5.27 -9.70 -14.27
C LYS A 94 -4.69 -10.66 -15.31
N GLU A 95 -3.60 -11.33 -15.02
CA GLU A 95 -3.02 -12.36 -15.90
C GLU A 95 -3.99 -13.53 -16.10
N LYS A 96 -4.67 -13.98 -15.05
CA LYS A 96 -5.69 -15.02 -15.12
C LYS A 96 -6.85 -14.59 -16.04
N GLU A 97 -7.36 -13.38 -15.87
CA GLU A 97 -8.43 -12.84 -16.71
C GLU A 97 -8.04 -12.88 -18.20
N VAL A 98 -6.82 -12.44 -18.51
CA VAL A 98 -6.30 -12.44 -19.90
C VAL A 98 -6.19 -13.86 -20.45
N ILE A 99 -5.65 -14.81 -19.69
CA ILE A 99 -5.47 -16.20 -20.14
C ILE A 99 -6.81 -16.88 -20.35
N TYR A 100 -7.76 -16.75 -19.44
CA TYR A 100 -9.08 -17.40 -19.56
C TYR A 100 -9.96 -16.74 -20.61
N ALA A 101 -9.67 -15.51 -21.03
CA ALA A 101 -10.39 -14.82 -22.09
C ALA A 101 -9.87 -15.14 -23.49
N LYS A 102 -8.77 -15.88 -23.62
CA LYS A 102 -8.21 -16.27 -24.93
C LYS A 102 -9.15 -17.23 -25.68
N GLU A 103 -9.40 -16.94 -26.94
CA GLU A 103 -10.13 -17.86 -27.82
C GLU A 103 -9.30 -19.09 -28.15
N ASP A 104 -7.97 -18.91 -28.34
CA ASP A 104 -7.00 -19.97 -28.65
C ASP A 104 -6.25 -20.40 -27.37
N PHE A 105 -6.94 -21.09 -26.46
CA PHE A 105 -6.34 -21.61 -25.23
C PHE A 105 -5.43 -22.80 -25.55
N THR A 106 -4.13 -22.63 -25.35
CA THR A 106 -3.11 -23.67 -25.61
C THR A 106 -2.76 -24.47 -24.37
N ASP A 107 -2.01 -25.58 -24.57
CA ASP A 107 -1.49 -26.37 -23.44
C ASP A 107 -0.52 -25.55 -22.56
N GLU A 108 0.26 -24.66 -23.18
CA GLU A 108 1.14 -23.73 -22.46
C GLU A 108 0.34 -22.75 -21.58
N ASP A 109 -0.79 -22.25 -22.12
CA ASP A 109 -1.70 -21.40 -21.35
C ASP A 109 -2.30 -22.14 -20.15
N GLY A 110 -2.60 -23.44 -20.30
CA GLY A 110 -3.06 -24.30 -19.22
C GLY A 110 -2.04 -24.47 -18.11
N ILE A 111 -0.78 -24.67 -18.46
CA ILE A 111 0.33 -24.79 -17.50
C ILE A 111 0.49 -23.46 -16.74
N LYS A 112 0.53 -22.35 -17.47
CA LYS A 112 0.67 -21.03 -16.85
C LYS A 112 -0.51 -20.69 -15.94
N ALA A 113 -1.73 -21.00 -16.34
CA ALA A 113 -2.92 -20.83 -15.52
C ALA A 113 -2.84 -21.63 -14.23
N SER A 114 -2.35 -22.88 -14.29
CA SER A 114 -2.16 -23.72 -13.11
C SER A 114 -1.14 -23.15 -12.15
N GLU A 115 -0.04 -22.61 -12.66
CA GLU A 115 0.99 -21.94 -11.84
C GLU A 115 0.45 -20.70 -11.17
N LEU A 116 -0.33 -19.87 -11.89
CA LEU A 116 -0.97 -18.69 -11.35
C LEU A 116 -2.01 -19.04 -10.28
N GLU A 117 -2.81 -20.09 -10.49
CA GLU A 117 -3.78 -20.56 -9.49
C GLU A 117 -3.08 -21.03 -8.20
N ALA A 118 -1.95 -21.73 -8.31
CA ALA A 118 -1.19 -22.16 -7.14
C ALA A 118 -0.65 -20.97 -6.35
N GLU A 119 -0.08 -19.97 -7.02
CA GLU A 119 0.40 -18.74 -6.39
C GLU A 119 -0.75 -17.92 -5.80
N PHE A 120 -1.87 -17.84 -6.51
CA PHE A 120 -3.08 -17.18 -6.06
C PHE A 120 -3.60 -17.77 -4.74
N ALA A 121 -3.64 -19.09 -4.62
CA ALA A 121 -4.01 -19.77 -3.38
C ALA A 121 -3.02 -19.48 -2.25
N THR A 122 -1.72 -19.46 -2.54
CA THR A 122 -0.67 -19.13 -1.56
C THR A 122 -0.82 -17.72 -0.99
N LEU A 123 -1.29 -16.79 -1.80
CA LEU A 123 -1.52 -15.39 -1.41
C LEU A 123 -2.93 -15.13 -0.83
N ASN A 124 -3.70 -16.18 -0.53
CA ASN A 124 -5.09 -16.10 -0.07
C ASN A 124 -6.01 -15.35 -1.06
N GLY A 125 -5.77 -15.51 -2.34
CA GLY A 125 -6.50 -14.81 -3.38
C GLY A 125 -8.00 -15.07 -3.41
N TRP A 126 -8.44 -16.26 -2.99
CA TRP A 126 -9.85 -16.63 -2.90
C TRP A 126 -10.63 -15.80 -1.89
N GLU A 127 -9.94 -15.26 -0.87
CA GLU A 127 -10.51 -14.42 0.17
C GLU A 127 -10.25 -12.92 -0.08
N ALA A 128 -9.51 -12.57 -1.12
CA ALA A 128 -9.06 -11.20 -1.37
C ALA A 128 -10.22 -10.20 -1.47
N GLU A 129 -11.26 -10.51 -2.23
CA GLU A 129 -12.42 -9.61 -2.36
C GLU A 129 -13.18 -9.46 -1.04
N SER A 130 -13.36 -10.54 -0.31
CA SER A 130 -14.01 -10.54 1.00
C SER A 130 -13.21 -9.73 2.02
N ASP A 131 -11.90 -9.92 2.06
CA ASP A 131 -11.01 -9.18 2.96
C ASP A 131 -10.99 -7.69 2.62
N ALA A 132 -10.90 -7.35 1.34
CA ALA A 132 -10.96 -5.96 0.87
C ALA A 132 -12.30 -5.31 1.23
N ALA A 133 -13.41 -6.00 1.02
CA ALA A 133 -14.75 -5.52 1.37
C ALA A 133 -14.88 -5.29 2.88
N SER A 134 -14.34 -6.18 3.70
CA SER A 134 -14.36 -6.04 5.16
C SER A 134 -13.58 -4.81 5.63
N LEU A 135 -12.42 -4.55 5.04
CA LEU A 135 -11.61 -3.35 5.33
C LEU A 135 -12.37 -2.07 4.96
N LEU A 136 -12.98 -2.04 3.78
CA LEU A 136 -13.76 -0.89 3.31
C LEU A 136 -14.97 -0.61 4.21
N ASN A 137 -15.74 -1.63 4.56
CA ASN A 137 -16.87 -1.49 5.46
C ASN A 137 -16.44 -1.01 6.85
N GLY A 138 -15.33 -1.53 7.36
CA GLY A 138 -14.77 -1.09 8.64
C GLY A 138 -14.34 0.38 8.67
N LEU A 139 -14.02 0.95 7.51
CA LEU A 139 -13.66 2.36 7.36
C LEU A 139 -14.85 3.26 6.95
N GLY A 140 -16.06 2.69 6.83
CA GLY A 140 -17.26 3.45 6.49
C GLY A 140 -17.52 3.62 5.00
N ILE A 141 -16.85 2.85 4.15
CA ILE A 141 -17.14 2.77 2.72
C ILE A 141 -18.18 1.67 2.49
N GLU A 142 -19.40 2.07 2.17
CA GLU A 142 -20.53 1.15 2.00
C GLU A 142 -20.36 0.20 0.82
N THR A 143 -20.96 -0.98 0.90
CA THR A 143 -20.85 -2.04 -0.12
C THR A 143 -21.27 -1.56 -1.52
N GLU A 144 -22.25 -0.68 -1.60
CA GLU A 144 -22.70 -0.11 -2.88
C GLU A 144 -21.60 0.67 -3.60
N LEU A 145 -20.62 1.19 -2.87
CA LEU A 145 -19.50 1.96 -3.43
C LEU A 145 -18.32 1.10 -3.86
N HIS A 146 -18.26 -0.17 -3.48
CA HIS A 146 -17.11 -1.04 -3.75
C HIS A 146 -16.82 -1.27 -5.22
N TYR A 147 -17.85 -1.28 -6.06
CA TYR A 147 -17.71 -1.47 -7.51
C TYR A 147 -17.70 -0.16 -8.29
N ASN A 148 -17.86 0.98 -7.61
CA ASN A 148 -17.74 2.29 -8.24
C ASN A 148 -16.29 2.59 -8.58
N MET A 149 -16.06 3.48 -9.54
CA MET A 149 -14.72 3.96 -9.85
C MET A 149 -14.24 4.91 -8.75
N MET A 150 -12.93 4.93 -8.50
CA MET A 150 -12.34 5.84 -7.52
C MET A 150 -12.66 7.31 -7.83
N SER A 151 -12.76 7.68 -9.12
CA SER A 151 -13.10 9.05 -9.55
C SER A 151 -14.47 9.53 -9.05
N GLU A 152 -15.38 8.61 -8.74
CA GLU A 152 -16.73 8.91 -8.26
C GLU A 152 -16.79 9.21 -6.75
N LEU A 153 -15.70 8.96 -6.02
CA LEU A 153 -15.63 9.18 -4.58
C LEU A 153 -15.23 10.61 -4.23
N THR A 154 -15.63 11.05 -3.02
CA THR A 154 -15.12 12.29 -2.43
C THR A 154 -13.65 12.15 -2.04
N GLY A 155 -12.95 13.26 -1.81
CA GLY A 155 -11.56 13.23 -1.34
C GLY A 155 -11.38 12.44 -0.04
N ALA A 156 -12.27 12.63 0.93
CA ALA A 156 -12.25 11.91 2.20
C ALA A 156 -12.46 10.40 2.00
N GLN A 157 -13.39 10.01 1.12
CA GLN A 157 -13.62 8.61 0.79
C GLN A 157 -12.40 7.97 0.11
N LYS A 158 -11.75 8.70 -0.81
CA LYS A 158 -10.53 8.23 -1.47
C LYS A 158 -9.42 7.93 -0.46
N VAL A 159 -9.22 8.81 0.53
CA VAL A 159 -8.23 8.58 1.59
C VAL A 159 -8.54 7.32 2.38
N LYS A 160 -9.80 7.09 2.72
CA LYS A 160 -10.22 5.86 3.42
C LYS A 160 -9.95 4.61 2.60
N VAL A 161 -10.20 4.65 1.29
CA VAL A 161 -9.89 3.53 0.39
C VAL A 161 -8.38 3.28 0.33
N LEU A 162 -7.57 4.32 0.25
CA LEU A 162 -6.10 4.19 0.26
C LEU A 162 -5.59 3.66 1.60
N LEU A 163 -6.23 3.99 2.70
CA LEU A 163 -5.91 3.40 4.01
C LEU A 163 -6.25 1.90 4.02
N ALA A 164 -7.39 1.50 3.47
CA ALA A 164 -7.74 0.09 3.30
C ALA A 164 -6.70 -0.64 2.42
N GLN A 165 -6.25 -0.01 1.34
CA GLN A 165 -5.17 -0.55 0.48
C GLN A 165 -3.90 -0.80 1.29
N ALA A 166 -3.48 0.14 2.12
CA ALA A 166 -2.28 0.01 2.95
C ALA A 166 -2.43 -1.10 4.01
N LEU A 167 -3.62 -1.31 4.52
CA LEU A 167 -3.93 -2.37 5.51
C LEU A 167 -4.13 -3.74 4.88
N PHE A 168 -4.39 -3.81 3.58
CA PHE A 168 -4.67 -5.05 2.88
C PHE A 168 -3.49 -6.03 2.99
N GLY A 169 -3.79 -7.26 3.38
CA GLY A 169 -2.76 -8.29 3.54
C GLY A 169 -2.05 -8.27 4.90
N ASN A 170 -2.56 -7.55 5.89
CA ASN A 170 -2.03 -7.46 7.26
C ASN A 170 -0.54 -7.11 7.30
N PRO A 171 -0.14 -5.86 6.97
CA PRO A 171 1.26 -5.45 7.03
C PRO A 171 1.76 -5.45 8.47
N ASP A 172 3.03 -5.80 8.66
CA ASP A 172 3.69 -5.75 9.97
C ASP A 172 4.08 -4.32 10.34
N ILE A 173 4.39 -3.51 9.34
CA ILE A 173 4.76 -2.11 9.49
C ILE A 173 3.89 -1.26 8.56
N LEU A 174 3.21 -0.27 9.13
CA LEU A 174 2.38 0.68 8.39
C LEU A 174 2.92 2.09 8.59
N LEU A 175 3.27 2.75 7.49
CA LEU A 175 3.73 4.14 7.48
C LEU A 175 2.61 5.06 7.02
N LEU A 176 2.22 6.00 7.88
CA LEU A 176 1.18 6.98 7.61
C LEU A 176 1.76 8.38 7.64
N ASP A 177 1.48 9.18 6.62
CA ASP A 177 1.86 10.58 6.57
C ASP A 177 0.60 11.45 6.63
N GLU A 178 0.46 12.21 7.72
CA GLU A 178 -0.68 13.10 8.00
C GLU A 178 -2.07 12.46 7.80
N PRO A 179 -2.32 11.22 8.32
CA PRO A 179 -3.59 10.53 8.05
C PRO A 179 -4.80 11.23 8.69
N THR A 180 -4.60 11.96 9.79
CA THR A 180 -5.66 12.63 10.54
C THR A 180 -6.23 13.84 9.82
N ASN A 181 -5.53 14.41 8.83
CA ASN A 181 -6.00 15.56 8.07
C ASN A 181 -7.21 15.22 7.18
N HIS A 182 -7.43 13.94 6.90
CA HIS A 182 -8.42 13.46 5.95
C HIS A 182 -9.37 12.39 6.52
N LEU A 183 -9.19 12.05 7.80
CA LEU A 183 -10.01 11.05 8.48
C LEU A 183 -10.90 11.71 9.53
N ASP A 184 -12.13 11.21 9.65
CA ASP A 184 -13.02 11.57 10.75
C ASP A 184 -12.51 10.91 12.03
N LEU A 185 -12.43 11.66 13.11
CA LEU A 185 -12.08 11.11 14.41
C LEU A 185 -13.32 10.52 15.10
N PRO A 186 -13.20 9.36 15.72
CA PRO A 186 -12.02 8.51 15.96
C PRO A 186 -11.86 7.41 14.90
N ALA A 187 -11.18 7.68 13.82
CA ALA A 187 -10.95 6.71 12.75
C ALA A 187 -9.67 5.87 12.98
#